data_bf308268d05e5026909cf2b48715739a
#
_entry.id   bf308268d05e5026909cf2b48715739a
#
_cell.length_a   1.000
_cell.length_b   1.000
_cell.length_c   1.000
_cell.angle_alpha   90.00
_cell.angle_beta   90.00
_cell.angle_gamma   90.00
#
_symmetry.space_group_name_H-M   'P 1'
#
loop_
_entity.id
_entity.type
_entity.pdbx_description
1 polymer ?
#
loop_
_entity_poly.entity_id
_entity_poly.type
_entity_poly.pdbx_seq_one_letter_code
_entity_poly.pdbx_strand_id
1 'polypeptide(L)'
;MIAFIKGQLIECQLTVAILEVNGIGYQVNIPLTTVERLPLLGEQVKLYTHASYREDSQTLYGFIDRESRDFFRMIVDKVSGIGPKIALNLLGSLSLPTLKVSIANADVAMLAKAQGLGKKTAERIV
;
A
#
# COMPACT_ATOMS: atom_id res chain seq x y z
N MET A 1 17.58 -1.23 -2.92
CA MET A 1 16.13 -0.98 -2.97
C MET A 1 15.41 -2.19 -3.55
N ILE A 2 14.39 -2.67 -2.86
CA ILE A 2 13.60 -3.82 -3.32
C ILE A 2 12.42 -3.30 -4.12
N ALA A 3 12.43 -3.55 -5.44
CA ALA A 3 11.41 -3.02 -6.35
C ALA A 3 10.17 -3.92 -6.43
N PHE A 4 10.36 -5.22 -6.31
CA PHE A 4 9.28 -6.19 -6.25
C PHE A 4 9.77 -7.46 -5.60
N ILE A 5 8.83 -8.29 -5.13
CA ILE A 5 9.10 -9.62 -4.62
C ILE A 5 8.15 -10.59 -5.32
N LYS A 6 8.70 -11.64 -5.89
CA LYS A 6 7.92 -12.74 -6.48
C LYS A 6 8.23 -14.00 -5.70
N GLY A 7 7.23 -14.56 -5.06
CA GLY A 7 7.42 -15.74 -4.24
C GLY A 7 6.12 -16.45 -3.94
N GLN A 8 6.22 -17.48 -3.12
CA GLN A 8 5.09 -18.27 -2.70
C GLN A 8 4.40 -17.59 -1.52
N LEU A 9 3.08 -17.41 -1.62
CA LEU A 9 2.31 -16.83 -0.52
C LEU A 9 2.15 -17.87 0.59
N ILE A 10 2.83 -17.65 1.71
CA ILE A 10 2.84 -18.60 2.82
C ILE A 10 1.75 -18.26 3.83
N GLU A 11 1.54 -16.98 4.08
CA GLU A 11 0.62 -16.54 5.11
C GLU A 11 0.09 -15.17 4.77
N CYS A 12 -1.16 -14.90 5.14
CA CYS A 12 -1.73 -13.57 5.09
C CYS A 12 -2.67 -13.40 6.27
N GLN A 13 -2.33 -12.49 7.18
CA GLN A 13 -3.17 -12.14 8.33
C GLN A 13 -3.43 -10.65 8.28
N LEU A 14 -4.70 -10.25 8.26
CA LEU A 14 -5.12 -8.86 8.14
C LEU A 14 -4.46 -8.24 6.89
N THR A 15 -3.56 -7.28 7.08
CA THR A 15 -2.88 -6.59 6.00
C THR A 15 -1.38 -6.90 5.97
N VAL A 16 -1.00 -8.08 6.46
CA VAL A 16 0.40 -8.52 6.46
C VAL A 16 0.50 -9.85 5.72
N ALA A 17 1.28 -9.87 4.66
CA ALA A 17 1.53 -11.08 3.88
C ALA A 17 2.98 -11.53 4.06
N ILE A 18 3.21 -12.83 4.04
CA ILE A 18 4.55 -13.40 4.04
C ILE A 18 4.76 -14.18 2.75
N LEU A 19 5.77 -13.78 1.99
CA LEU A 19 6.19 -14.45 0.75
C LEU A 19 7.50 -15.15 0.97
N GLU A 20 7.57 -16.41 0.57
CA GLU A 20 8.82 -17.17 0.64
C GLU A 20 9.52 -17.15 -0.71
N VAL A 21 10.79 -16.76 -0.70
CA VAL A 21 11.65 -16.78 -1.87
C VAL A 21 12.94 -17.50 -1.48
N ASN A 22 13.15 -18.68 -2.06
CA ASN A 22 14.34 -19.48 -1.81
C ASN A 22 14.65 -19.68 -0.31
N GLY A 23 13.64 -19.96 0.48
CA GLY A 23 13.79 -20.24 1.89
C GLY A 23 13.79 -19.02 2.80
N ILE A 24 13.66 -17.82 2.24
CA ILE A 24 13.57 -16.58 3.02
C ILE A 24 12.13 -16.08 3.00
N GLY A 25 11.56 -15.84 4.19
CA GLY A 25 10.23 -15.27 4.33
C GLY A 25 10.32 -13.74 4.41
N TYR A 26 9.68 -13.07 3.46
CA TYR A 26 9.58 -11.61 3.45
C TYR A 26 8.23 -11.18 3.96
N GLN A 27 8.22 -10.37 5.00
CA GLN A 27 7.00 -9.80 5.55
C GLN A 27 6.69 -8.50 4.81
N VAL A 28 5.50 -8.41 4.25
CA VAL A 28 5.09 -7.27 3.43
C VAL A 28 3.77 -6.73 3.96
N ASN A 29 3.72 -5.44 4.22
CA ASN A 29 2.49 -4.76 4.60
C ASN A 29 1.77 -4.33 3.33
N ILE A 30 0.50 -4.68 3.20
CA ILE A 30 -0.27 -4.47 1.97
C ILE A 30 -1.59 -3.79 2.29
N PRO A 31 -2.15 -3.00 1.35
CA PRO A 31 -3.48 -2.43 1.55
C PRO A 31 -4.56 -3.51 1.40
N LEU A 32 -5.71 -3.25 2.00
CA LEU A 32 -6.83 -4.21 1.96
C LEU A 32 -7.25 -4.54 0.53
N THR A 33 -7.17 -3.59 -0.38
CA THR A 33 -7.48 -3.82 -1.79
C THR A 33 -6.54 -4.83 -2.44
N THR A 34 -5.28 -4.89 -1.98
CA THR A 34 -4.33 -5.92 -2.43
C THR A 34 -4.67 -7.27 -1.80
N VAL A 35 -5.05 -7.28 -0.52
CA VAL A 35 -5.47 -8.53 0.16
C VAL A 35 -6.56 -9.23 -0.63
N GLU A 36 -7.55 -8.48 -1.09
CA GLU A 36 -8.69 -9.01 -1.85
C GLU A 36 -8.29 -9.63 -3.18
N ARG A 37 -7.13 -9.29 -3.71
CA ARG A 37 -6.63 -9.77 -5.01
C ARG A 37 -5.53 -10.79 -4.90
N LEU A 38 -5.18 -11.23 -3.70
CA LEU A 38 -4.15 -12.25 -3.51
C LEU A 38 -4.63 -13.62 -3.98
N PRO A 39 -3.71 -14.48 -4.48
CA PRO A 39 -4.03 -15.86 -4.80
C PRO A 39 -4.23 -16.67 -3.52
N LEU A 40 -4.55 -17.95 -3.69
CA LEU A 40 -4.64 -18.88 -2.57
C LEU A 40 -3.27 -19.10 -1.93
N LEU A 41 -3.26 -19.44 -0.65
CA LEU A 41 -2.03 -19.78 0.04
C LEU A 41 -1.32 -20.92 -0.70
N GLY A 42 -0.02 -20.82 -0.81
CA GLY A 42 0.82 -21.77 -1.53
C GLY A 42 1.07 -21.42 -2.98
N GLU A 43 0.32 -20.49 -3.54
CA GLU A 43 0.50 -20.07 -4.93
C GLU A 43 1.54 -18.96 -5.05
N GLN A 44 2.10 -18.81 -6.24
CA GLN A 44 3.06 -17.74 -6.55
C GLN A 44 2.34 -16.41 -6.70
N VAL A 45 2.93 -15.35 -6.19
CA VAL A 45 2.43 -14.00 -6.37
C VAL A 45 3.60 -13.03 -6.51
N LYS A 46 3.39 -11.98 -7.28
CA LYS A 46 4.35 -10.89 -7.42
C LYS A 46 3.74 -9.64 -6.81
N LEU A 47 4.43 -9.06 -5.84
CA LEU A 47 4.03 -7.80 -5.24
C LEU A 47 5.08 -6.74 -5.57
N TYR A 48 4.62 -5.58 -6.02
CA TYR A 48 5.49 -4.42 -6.25
C TYR A 48 5.70 -3.72 -4.93
N THR A 49 6.94 -3.50 -4.55
CA THR A 49 7.27 -3.10 -3.21
C THR A 49 7.89 -1.71 -3.12
N HIS A 50 7.71 -1.12 -1.97
CA HIS A 50 8.41 0.08 -1.52
C HIS A 50 9.05 -0.25 -0.19
N ALA A 51 10.37 -0.12 -0.10
CA ALA A 51 11.10 -0.37 1.13
C ALA A 51 11.30 0.95 1.87
N SER A 52 10.91 0.96 3.14
CA SER A 52 11.13 2.09 4.03
C SER A 52 12.22 1.72 5.03
N TYR A 53 13.31 2.46 5.01
CA TYR A 53 14.43 2.24 5.92
C TYR A 53 14.48 3.38 6.91
N ARG A 54 14.37 3.04 8.18
CA ARG A 54 14.52 3.99 9.28
C ARG A 54 15.68 3.53 10.15
N GLU A 55 16.13 4.40 11.06
CA GLU A 55 17.22 4.12 11.94
C GLU A 55 17.04 2.82 12.74
N ASP A 56 15.80 2.56 13.18
CA ASP A 56 15.46 1.44 14.05
C ASP A 56 14.59 0.38 13.37
N SER A 57 14.27 0.53 12.08
CA SER A 57 13.37 -0.42 11.42
C SER A 57 13.55 -0.45 9.90
N GLN A 58 13.16 -1.59 9.32
CA GLN A 58 13.04 -1.77 7.89
C GLN A 58 11.65 -2.34 7.64
N THR A 59 10.89 -1.70 6.75
CA THR A 59 9.52 -2.12 6.45
C THR A 59 9.31 -2.21 4.95
N LEU A 60 8.69 -3.31 4.50
CA LEU A 60 8.28 -3.46 3.11
C LEU A 60 6.79 -3.21 3.00
N TYR A 61 6.42 -2.40 2.03
CA TYR A 61 5.03 -2.18 1.64
C TYR A 61 4.84 -2.74 0.24
N GLY A 62 3.78 -3.51 0.03
CA GLY A 62 3.55 -4.20 -1.24
C GLY A 62 2.20 -3.93 -1.83
N PHE A 63 2.13 -4.03 -3.16
CA PHE A 63 0.92 -3.72 -3.94
C PHE A 63 0.80 -4.72 -5.08
N ILE A 64 -0.43 -5.02 -5.46
CA ILE A 64 -0.68 -6.00 -6.51
C ILE A 64 -0.25 -5.50 -7.90
N ASP A 65 -0.19 -4.20 -8.10
CA ASP A 65 0.27 -3.62 -9.35
C ASP A 65 1.24 -2.47 -9.12
N ARG A 66 1.99 -2.14 -10.16
CA ARG A 66 3.01 -1.10 -10.10
C ARG A 66 2.39 0.29 -9.91
N GLU A 67 1.24 0.52 -10.49
CA GLU A 67 0.57 1.81 -10.43
C GLU A 67 0.19 2.18 -9.00
N SER A 68 -0.33 1.22 -8.23
CA SER A 68 -0.66 1.42 -6.82
C SER A 68 0.59 1.71 -6.00
N ARG A 69 1.68 0.99 -6.25
CA ARG A 69 2.96 1.24 -5.57
C ARG A 69 3.47 2.66 -5.85
N ASP A 70 3.43 3.07 -7.10
CA ASP A 70 3.93 4.38 -7.50
C ASP A 70 3.07 5.50 -6.91
N PHE A 71 1.76 5.30 -6.84
CA PHE A 71 0.84 6.23 -6.20
C PHE A 71 1.15 6.34 -4.70
N PHE A 72 1.34 5.22 -4.01
CA PHE A 72 1.72 5.19 -2.60
C PHE A 72 3.00 5.98 -2.36
N ARG A 73 4.00 5.72 -3.18
CA ARG A 73 5.31 6.40 -3.07
C ARG A 73 5.19 7.90 -3.27
N MET A 74 4.40 8.31 -4.24
CA MET A 74 4.16 9.73 -4.53
C MET A 74 3.48 10.43 -3.34
N ILE A 75 2.44 9.81 -2.78
CA ILE A 75 1.72 10.38 -1.64
C ILE A 75 2.63 10.52 -0.42
N VAL A 76 3.39 9.49 -0.09
CA VAL A 76 4.29 9.52 1.06
C VAL A 76 5.38 10.58 0.90
N ASP A 77 5.91 10.71 -0.33
CA ASP A 77 7.01 11.65 -0.58
C ASP A 77 6.56 13.10 -0.70
N LYS A 78 5.36 13.33 -1.25
CA LYS A 78 4.96 14.68 -1.65
C LYS A 78 3.87 15.32 -0.80
N VAL A 79 3.10 14.53 -0.06
CA VAL A 79 2.03 15.09 0.76
C VAL A 79 2.46 15.18 2.21
N SER A 80 2.56 16.42 2.71
CA SER A 80 2.90 16.67 4.09
C SER A 80 1.86 16.09 5.04
N GLY A 81 2.31 15.41 6.09
CA GLY A 81 1.43 14.83 7.11
C GLY A 81 0.90 13.45 6.78
N ILE A 82 1.27 12.86 5.65
CA ILE A 82 0.90 11.50 5.32
C ILE A 82 2.13 10.60 5.38
N GLY A 83 2.15 9.70 6.36
CA GLY A 83 3.14 8.63 6.45
C GLY A 83 2.66 7.36 5.76
N PRO A 84 3.50 6.31 5.77
CA PRO A 84 3.18 5.05 5.11
C PRO A 84 1.88 4.39 5.59
N LYS A 85 1.60 4.45 6.90
CA LYS A 85 0.39 3.83 7.45
C LYS A 85 -0.89 4.47 6.92
N ILE A 86 -0.92 5.81 6.88
CA ILE A 86 -2.10 6.54 6.38
C ILE A 86 -2.24 6.32 4.87
N ALA A 87 -1.14 6.34 4.12
CA ALA A 87 -1.18 6.08 2.69
C ALA A 87 -1.67 4.66 2.39
N LEU A 88 -1.26 3.68 3.20
CA LEU A 88 -1.73 2.31 3.06
C LEU A 88 -3.23 2.19 3.33
N ASN A 89 -3.72 2.88 4.36
CA ASN A 89 -5.15 2.92 4.67
C ASN A 89 -5.96 3.58 3.55
N LEU A 90 -5.43 4.62 2.95
CA LEU A 90 -6.07 5.30 1.83
C LEU A 90 -6.25 4.35 0.65
N LEU A 91 -5.19 3.63 0.28
CA LEU A 91 -5.23 2.64 -0.80
C LEU A 91 -6.05 1.40 -0.44
N GLY A 92 -6.23 1.13 0.85
CA GLY A 92 -7.09 0.06 1.32
C GLY A 92 -8.56 0.42 1.37
N SER A 93 -8.88 1.70 1.51
CA SER A 93 -10.26 2.17 1.61
C SER A 93 -10.89 2.48 0.26
N LEU A 94 -10.10 2.93 -0.70
CA LEU A 94 -10.58 3.34 -2.01
C LEU A 94 -9.73 2.67 -3.10
N SER A 95 -10.38 2.26 -4.19
CA SER A 95 -9.65 1.74 -5.35
C SER A 95 -8.84 2.87 -6.00
N LEU A 96 -7.80 2.51 -6.73
CA LEU A 96 -6.95 3.50 -7.39
C LEU A 96 -7.74 4.37 -8.38
N PRO A 97 -8.64 3.80 -9.23
CA PRO A 97 -9.47 4.65 -10.09
C PRO A 97 -10.32 5.65 -9.31
N THR A 98 -10.91 5.22 -8.19
CA THR A 98 -11.72 6.12 -7.35
C THR A 98 -10.85 7.22 -6.75
N LEU A 99 -9.64 6.89 -6.29
CA LEU A 99 -8.69 7.86 -5.76
C LEU A 99 -8.32 8.92 -6.80
N LYS A 100 -8.03 8.49 -8.02
CA LYS A 100 -7.66 9.40 -9.10
C LYS A 100 -8.79 10.37 -9.45
N VAL A 101 -10.00 9.85 -9.54
CA VAL A 101 -11.18 10.68 -9.82
C VAL A 101 -11.44 11.65 -8.68
N SER A 102 -11.36 11.20 -7.45
CA SER A 102 -11.59 12.05 -6.27
C SER A 102 -10.58 13.17 -6.18
N ILE A 103 -9.31 12.90 -6.47
CA ILE A 103 -8.26 13.92 -6.48
C ILE A 103 -8.50 14.92 -7.61
N ALA A 104 -8.80 14.44 -8.81
CA ALA A 104 -9.05 15.29 -9.97
C ALA A 104 -10.24 16.22 -9.75
N ASN A 105 -11.25 15.76 -9.01
CA ASN A 105 -12.47 16.54 -8.72
C ASN A 105 -12.39 17.29 -7.39
N ALA A 106 -11.24 17.23 -6.71
CA ALA A 106 -11.04 17.84 -5.38
C ALA A 106 -12.11 17.38 -4.37
N ASP A 107 -12.48 16.09 -4.42
CA ASP A 107 -13.50 15.51 -3.56
C ASP A 107 -12.93 15.17 -2.18
N VAL A 108 -12.80 16.18 -1.34
CA VAL A 108 -12.22 16.06 0.00
C VAL A 108 -13.05 15.10 0.87
N ALA A 109 -14.36 15.12 0.74
CA ALA A 109 -15.24 14.26 1.54
C ALA A 109 -15.01 12.78 1.26
N MET A 110 -14.81 12.41 -0.01
CA MET A 110 -14.52 11.03 -0.38
C MET A 110 -13.18 10.59 0.17
N LEU A 111 -12.15 11.42 0.06
CA LEU A 111 -10.81 11.11 0.57
C LEU A 111 -10.79 11.00 2.09
N ALA A 112 -11.56 11.85 2.77
CA ALA A 112 -11.62 11.85 4.23
C ALA A 112 -12.32 10.62 4.82
N LYS A 113 -12.96 9.79 4.00
CA LYS A 113 -13.52 8.51 4.45
C LYS A 113 -12.47 7.48 4.80
N ALA A 114 -11.25 7.63 4.32
CA ALA A 114 -10.16 6.71 4.65
C ALA A 114 -9.80 6.82 6.13
N GLN A 115 -9.57 5.66 6.76
CA GLN A 115 -9.22 5.61 8.17
C GLN A 115 -7.91 6.34 8.45
N GLY A 116 -7.91 7.20 9.45
CA GLY A 116 -6.74 7.98 9.83
C GLY A 116 -6.52 9.24 9.01
N LEU A 117 -7.40 9.50 8.02
CA LEU A 117 -7.29 10.65 7.16
C LEU A 117 -8.33 11.69 7.56
N GLY A 118 -7.88 12.81 8.13
CA GLY A 118 -8.75 13.93 8.48
C GLY A 118 -9.00 14.84 7.28
N LYS A 119 -9.94 15.77 7.46
CA LYS A 119 -10.33 16.73 6.42
C LYS A 119 -9.13 17.56 5.93
N LYS A 120 -8.30 18.04 6.85
CA LYS A 120 -7.11 18.85 6.49
C LYS A 120 -6.11 18.06 5.66
N THR A 121 -5.89 16.80 6.02
CA THR A 121 -4.98 15.94 5.27
C THR A 121 -5.55 15.63 3.89
N ALA A 122 -6.85 15.38 3.79
CA ALA A 122 -7.51 15.18 2.51
C ALA A 122 -7.39 16.42 1.61
N GLU A 123 -7.51 17.61 2.18
CA GLU A 123 -7.32 18.86 1.45
C GLU A 123 -5.91 19.00 0.88
N ARG A 124 -4.90 18.48 1.58
CA ARG A 124 -3.50 18.51 1.11
C ARG A 124 -3.24 17.58 -0.07
N ILE A 125 -4.02 16.51 -0.20
CA ILE A 125 -3.88 15.57 -1.30
C ILE A 125 -4.34 16.17 -2.62
N VAL A 126 -5.43 16.93 -2.56
CA VAL A 126 -5.98 17.59 -3.74
C VAL A 126 -5.28 18.94 -4.01
#